data_95d911aa9822e195c604306f17f81c52
#
_entry.id   95d911aa9822e195c604306f17f81c52
#
_cell.length_a   1.000
_cell.length_b   1.000
_cell.length_c   1.000
_cell.angle_alpha   90.00
_cell.angle_beta   90.00
_cell.angle_gamma   90.00
#
_symmetry.space_group_name_H-M   'P 1'
#
loop_
_entity.id
_entity.type
_entity.pdbx_description
1 polymer ?
#
loop_
_entity_poly.entity_id
_entity_poly.type
_entity_poly.pdbx_seq_one_letter_code
_entity_poly.pdbx_strand_id
1 'polypeptide(L)'
;MKTIITESWNSYLDKFNSEKKDIYFLEEYVKLYENESGKALCAVCSEDENLLLMPFIRKEIDGFYDFETAYGYGGPISNTDDAEWINKALCSMQAFLKEEKYICGFIRFHPLLDNASLCEKQITTFFDRNTVAIKTNLPEAEIWADQITSKNRNMIRKAEKNELVYKAEYDFASIDEFITLYNDTMRRLKAEDFYFFNNNYYKNFIDKFQGKAFLGTVRKEGKLICAALFMYSGNYGHYHLEGSNHDYSNLAANNLLLWKTALELGKLGVKEFHLGGGYNSDTNNSLLKFKKSFSNNLKKFYIGKWIFNPNKYMELKKSWSEKYPEKVNKYGRLLLCYRY
;
A
#
# COMPACT_ATOMS: atom_id res chain seq x y z
N MET A 1 9.39 25.12 -15.75
CA MET A 1 9.18 23.80 -15.11
C MET A 1 10.53 23.22 -14.75
N LYS A 2 10.71 22.78 -13.50
CA LYS A 2 11.98 22.23 -12.97
C LYS A 2 11.73 20.86 -12.37
N THR A 3 12.54 19.85 -12.75
CA THR A 3 12.50 18.50 -12.15
C THR A 3 13.77 18.27 -11.36
N ILE A 4 13.64 17.69 -10.16
CA ILE A 4 14.74 17.28 -9.29
C ILE A 4 14.47 15.91 -8.67
N ILE A 5 15.51 15.24 -8.15
CA ILE A 5 15.39 14.12 -7.23
C ILE A 5 15.88 14.55 -5.85
N THR A 6 15.15 14.22 -4.82
CA THR A 6 15.47 14.60 -3.43
C THR A 6 15.27 13.44 -2.46
N GLU A 7 16.00 13.47 -1.34
CA GLU A 7 15.85 12.56 -0.19
C GLU A 7 14.90 13.10 0.87
N SER A 8 14.49 14.37 0.73
CA SER A 8 13.56 15.05 1.63
C SER A 8 12.48 15.75 0.81
N TRP A 9 11.21 15.33 1.01
CA TRP A 9 10.09 15.84 0.21
C TRP A 9 8.80 16.13 0.98
N ASN A 10 8.76 15.90 2.30
CA ASN A 10 7.55 16.19 3.09
C ASN A 10 7.13 17.66 2.98
N SER A 11 8.09 18.60 2.89
CA SER A 11 7.79 20.03 2.71
C SER A 11 7.06 20.36 1.39
N TYR A 12 7.28 19.56 0.34
CA TYR A 12 6.50 19.64 -0.89
C TYR A 12 5.13 19.00 -0.70
N LEU A 13 5.07 17.84 -0.02
CA LEU A 13 3.84 17.10 0.23
C LEU A 13 2.88 17.90 1.14
N ASP A 14 3.39 18.74 2.03
CA ASP A 14 2.58 19.61 2.88
C ASP A 14 1.71 20.61 2.09
N LYS A 15 2.12 20.94 0.86
CA LYS A 15 1.35 21.82 -0.05
C LYS A 15 0.17 21.10 -0.74
N PHE A 16 -0.02 19.80 -0.49
CA PHE A 16 -1.13 19.02 -1.03
C PHE A 16 -2.31 19.01 -0.06
N ASN A 17 -3.51 19.15 -0.59
CA ASN A 17 -4.74 18.93 0.16
C ASN A 17 -4.83 17.47 0.63
N SER A 18 -5.54 17.23 1.75
CA SER A 18 -5.72 15.90 2.33
C SER A 18 -6.39 14.87 1.39
N GLU A 19 -7.06 15.33 0.35
CA GLU A 19 -7.70 14.49 -0.67
C GLU A 19 -6.72 14.04 -1.77
N LYS A 20 -5.58 14.69 -1.89
CA LYS A 20 -4.57 14.45 -2.93
C LYS A 20 -3.28 13.82 -2.41
N LYS A 21 -3.23 13.47 -1.12
CA LYS A 21 -2.09 12.82 -0.47
C LYS A 21 -2.52 11.74 0.49
N ASP A 22 -1.62 10.84 0.81
CA ASP A 22 -1.84 9.75 1.76
C ASP A 22 -0.52 9.34 2.43
N ILE A 23 -0.60 8.48 3.43
CA ILE A 23 0.53 7.98 4.21
C ILE A 23 1.63 7.34 3.34
N TYR A 24 1.27 6.69 2.25
CA TYR A 24 2.21 6.05 1.32
C TYR A 24 3.18 7.03 0.62
N PHE A 25 2.89 8.31 0.65
CA PHE A 25 3.72 9.36 0.04
C PHE A 25 4.64 10.06 1.04
N LEU A 26 4.51 9.77 2.34
CA LEU A 26 5.37 10.33 3.37
C LEU A 26 6.79 9.76 3.26
N GLU A 27 7.80 10.60 3.54
CA GLU A 27 9.20 10.17 3.62
C GLU A 27 9.37 8.99 4.56
N GLU A 28 8.75 9.06 5.73
CA GLU A 28 8.81 8.05 6.78
C GLU A 28 8.32 6.70 6.28
N TYR A 29 7.26 6.67 5.44
CA TYR A 29 6.74 5.44 4.87
C TYR A 29 7.69 4.83 3.86
N VAL A 30 8.12 5.61 2.88
CA VAL A 30 8.99 5.12 1.81
C VAL A 30 10.33 4.66 2.37
N LYS A 31 10.89 5.40 3.34
CA LYS A 31 12.14 5.06 4.04
C LYS A 31 12.07 3.79 4.90
N LEU A 32 10.88 3.28 5.27
CA LEU A 32 10.76 1.95 5.89
C LEU A 32 11.24 0.80 4.98
N TYR A 33 11.22 1.03 3.68
CA TYR A 33 11.57 0.04 2.65
C TYR A 33 12.97 0.24 2.07
N GLU A 34 13.75 1.15 2.63
CA GLU A 34 15.19 1.25 2.35
C GLU A 34 15.92 0.00 2.85
N ASN A 35 16.89 -0.44 2.09
CA ASN A 35 17.81 -1.51 2.46
C ASN A 35 19.18 -1.25 1.81
N GLU A 36 20.13 -2.15 2.00
CA GLU A 36 21.50 -2.02 1.48
C GLU A 36 21.57 -1.77 -0.04
N SER A 37 20.57 -2.22 -0.80
CA SER A 37 20.52 -2.10 -2.26
C SER A 37 19.49 -1.08 -2.77
N GLY A 38 18.65 -0.51 -1.90
CA GLY A 38 17.54 0.35 -2.31
C GLY A 38 17.43 1.63 -1.48
N LYS A 39 17.44 2.79 -2.15
CA LYS A 39 17.38 4.13 -1.53
C LYS A 39 16.02 4.80 -1.80
N ALA A 40 15.39 5.32 -0.74
CA ALA A 40 14.16 6.09 -0.84
C ALA A 40 14.43 7.50 -1.37
N LEU A 41 13.78 7.85 -2.47
CA LEU A 41 13.92 9.12 -3.17
C LEU A 41 12.55 9.60 -3.65
N CYS A 42 12.45 10.89 -3.96
CA CYS A 42 11.27 11.45 -4.63
C CYS A 42 11.71 12.27 -5.85
N ALA A 43 11.11 12.00 -7.00
CA ALA A 43 11.14 12.92 -8.13
C ALA A 43 10.08 13.99 -7.90
N VAL A 44 10.49 15.26 -7.97
CA VAL A 44 9.64 16.43 -7.80
C VAL A 44 9.73 17.28 -9.04
N CYS A 45 8.60 17.50 -9.71
CA CYS A 45 8.48 18.48 -10.78
C CYS A 45 7.68 19.68 -10.28
N SER A 46 8.20 20.89 -10.49
CA SER A 46 7.59 22.13 -9.98
C SER A 46 7.61 23.25 -11.01
N GLU A 47 6.57 24.04 -11.00
CA GLU A 47 6.43 25.32 -11.73
C GLU A 47 5.43 26.19 -11.01
N ASP A 48 5.86 27.37 -10.59
CA ASP A 48 5.09 28.25 -9.70
C ASP A 48 4.61 27.49 -8.44
N GLU A 49 3.30 27.43 -8.20
CA GLU A 49 2.70 26.71 -7.08
C GLU A 49 2.32 25.24 -7.42
N ASN A 50 2.43 24.86 -8.68
CA ASN A 50 2.07 23.54 -9.13
C ASN A 50 3.19 22.52 -8.86
N LEU A 51 2.82 21.36 -8.34
CA LEU A 51 3.71 20.29 -7.94
C LEU A 51 3.22 18.94 -8.46
N LEU A 52 4.18 18.14 -8.97
CA LEU A 52 4.02 16.72 -9.21
C LEU A 52 5.10 15.96 -8.43
N LEU A 53 4.71 15.02 -7.58
CA LEU A 53 5.61 14.22 -6.74
C LEU A 53 5.47 12.74 -7.08
N MET A 54 6.60 12.04 -7.08
CA MET A 54 6.64 10.59 -7.24
C MET A 54 7.72 10.00 -6.32
N PRO A 55 7.38 9.56 -5.10
CA PRO A 55 8.30 8.84 -4.22
C PRO A 55 8.52 7.39 -4.70
N PHE A 56 9.75 6.88 -4.56
CA PHE A 56 10.13 5.54 -5.00
C PHE A 56 11.39 5.02 -4.29
N ILE A 57 11.65 3.73 -4.43
CA ILE A 57 12.90 3.06 -4.02
C ILE A 57 13.75 2.85 -5.26
N ARG A 58 14.88 3.56 -5.35
CA ARG A 58 15.88 3.43 -6.41
C ARG A 58 16.81 2.27 -6.12
N LYS A 59 17.17 1.50 -7.15
CA LYS A 59 18.28 0.54 -7.11
C LYS A 59 19.26 0.83 -8.22
N GLU A 60 20.55 0.56 -7.96
CA GLU A 60 21.63 0.67 -8.95
C GLU A 60 21.89 -0.67 -9.61
N ILE A 61 22.14 -0.63 -10.92
CA ILE A 61 22.44 -1.79 -11.77
C ILE A 61 23.44 -1.36 -12.85
N ASP A 62 24.69 -1.80 -12.76
CA ASP A 62 25.74 -1.55 -13.75
C ASP A 62 25.90 -0.05 -14.12
N GLY A 63 25.88 0.84 -13.12
CA GLY A 63 26.00 2.30 -13.31
C GLY A 63 24.75 2.98 -13.88
N PHE A 64 23.65 2.26 -13.96
CA PHE A 64 22.30 2.76 -14.26
C PHE A 64 21.39 2.58 -13.04
N TYR A 65 20.18 3.11 -13.14
CA TYR A 65 19.19 3.01 -12.07
C TYR A 65 17.88 2.43 -12.59
N ASP A 66 17.21 1.69 -11.75
CA ASP A 66 15.79 1.43 -11.88
C ASP A 66 15.09 1.77 -10.56
N PHE A 67 13.76 1.77 -10.57
CA PHE A 67 13.02 2.00 -9.34
C PHE A 67 11.73 1.18 -9.27
N GLU A 68 11.21 1.09 -8.06
CA GLU A 68 9.83 0.69 -7.79
C GLU A 68 9.23 1.55 -6.69
N THR A 69 7.90 1.70 -6.68
CA THR A 69 7.22 2.28 -5.52
C THR A 69 7.39 1.38 -4.31
N ALA A 70 7.43 1.95 -3.11
CA ALA A 70 7.44 1.19 -1.86
C ALA A 70 6.28 0.19 -1.80
N TYR A 71 6.35 -0.78 -0.90
CA TYR A 71 5.27 -1.75 -0.68
C TYR A 71 3.93 -1.03 -0.44
N GLY A 72 2.84 -1.61 -0.92
CA GLY A 72 1.51 -1.03 -0.88
C GLY A 72 1.24 -0.19 -2.14
N TYR A 73 1.12 1.12 -2.01
CA TYR A 73 0.68 2.01 -3.08
C TYR A 73 1.60 3.22 -3.25
N GLY A 74 1.49 3.92 -4.38
CA GLY A 74 2.32 5.08 -4.70
C GLY A 74 1.98 5.64 -6.07
N GLY A 75 3.00 5.96 -6.86
CA GLY A 75 2.90 6.57 -8.19
C GLY A 75 2.88 8.10 -8.12
N PRO A 76 2.78 8.80 -9.26
CA PRO A 76 2.73 10.24 -9.28
C PRO A 76 1.45 10.80 -8.64
N ILE A 77 1.60 11.88 -7.87
CA ILE A 77 0.48 12.71 -7.37
C ILE A 77 0.72 14.17 -7.71
N SER A 78 -0.35 14.93 -7.92
CA SER A 78 -0.29 16.38 -8.20
C SER A 78 -1.17 17.16 -7.25
N ASN A 79 -0.72 18.36 -6.85
CA ASN A 79 -1.53 19.28 -6.06
C ASN A 79 -2.55 20.07 -6.91
N THR A 80 -2.42 20.04 -8.24
CA THR A 80 -3.36 20.65 -9.19
C THR A 80 -4.18 19.57 -9.92
N ASP A 81 -5.33 19.98 -10.50
CA ASP A 81 -6.16 19.16 -11.40
C ASP A 81 -5.99 19.58 -12.89
N ASP A 82 -5.06 20.49 -13.18
CA ASP A 82 -4.74 20.90 -14.56
C ASP A 82 -4.09 19.73 -15.32
N ALA A 83 -4.87 19.04 -16.12
CA ALA A 83 -4.44 17.89 -16.90
C ALA A 83 -3.34 18.22 -17.92
N GLU A 84 -3.34 19.44 -18.48
CA GLU A 84 -2.31 19.87 -19.42
C GLU A 84 -0.97 20.09 -18.71
N TRP A 85 -1.00 20.77 -17.57
CA TRP A 85 0.18 20.94 -16.73
C TRP A 85 0.74 19.61 -16.24
N ILE A 86 -0.12 18.71 -15.70
CA ILE A 86 0.28 17.37 -15.24
C ILE A 86 0.96 16.59 -16.35
N ASN A 87 0.40 16.62 -17.57
CA ASN A 87 0.99 15.95 -18.72
C ASN A 87 2.38 16.49 -19.07
N LYS A 88 2.56 17.82 -19.05
CA LYS A 88 3.87 18.49 -19.26
C LYS A 88 4.86 18.11 -18.16
N ALA A 89 4.41 18.07 -16.89
CA ALA A 89 5.23 17.70 -15.75
C ALA A 89 5.71 16.25 -15.83
N LEU A 90 4.85 15.31 -16.24
CA LEU A 90 5.22 13.92 -16.47
C LEU A 90 6.22 13.76 -17.61
N CYS A 91 6.06 14.52 -18.73
CA CYS A 91 7.03 14.52 -19.82
C CYS A 91 8.40 15.09 -19.36
N SER A 92 8.41 16.16 -18.57
CA SER A 92 9.62 16.73 -17.97
C SER A 92 10.32 15.74 -17.05
N MET A 93 9.54 15.07 -16.17
CA MET A 93 10.06 14.06 -15.26
C MET A 93 10.64 12.85 -16.03
N GLN A 94 9.97 12.42 -17.09
CA GLN A 94 10.46 11.34 -17.97
C GLN A 94 11.79 11.68 -18.62
N ALA A 95 11.91 12.89 -19.19
CA ALA A 95 13.16 13.35 -19.82
C ALA A 95 14.30 13.41 -18.79
N PHE A 96 14.04 14.00 -17.62
CA PHE A 96 14.99 14.10 -16.52
C PHE A 96 15.48 12.73 -16.03
N LEU A 97 14.55 11.81 -15.76
CA LEU A 97 14.91 10.45 -15.31
C LEU A 97 15.74 9.70 -16.35
N LYS A 98 15.47 9.92 -17.64
CA LYS A 98 16.29 9.35 -18.73
C LYS A 98 17.71 9.90 -18.74
N GLU A 99 17.89 11.22 -18.56
CA GLU A 99 19.20 11.89 -18.45
C GLU A 99 19.97 11.40 -17.23
N GLU A 100 19.30 11.18 -16.09
CA GLU A 100 19.83 10.63 -14.85
C GLU A 100 20.07 9.10 -14.93
N LYS A 101 20.09 8.52 -16.14
CA LYS A 101 20.38 7.09 -16.40
C LYS A 101 19.40 6.10 -15.80
N TYR A 102 18.14 6.48 -15.57
CA TYR A 102 17.12 5.51 -15.20
C TYR A 102 16.74 4.63 -16.40
N ILE A 103 16.60 3.33 -16.16
CA ILE A 103 16.25 2.32 -17.18
C ILE A 103 14.74 2.18 -17.24
N CYS A 104 14.12 1.89 -16.11
CA CYS A 104 12.67 1.72 -15.98
C CYS A 104 12.21 1.88 -14.54
N GLY A 105 10.89 2.00 -14.36
CA GLY A 105 10.24 2.06 -13.06
C GLY A 105 8.99 1.19 -13.00
N PHE A 106 8.82 0.43 -11.91
CA PHE A 106 7.60 -0.29 -11.59
C PHE A 106 6.76 0.48 -10.58
N ILE A 107 5.50 0.71 -10.92
CA ILE A 107 4.60 1.57 -10.15
C ILE A 107 3.39 0.76 -9.68
N ARG A 108 3.06 0.86 -8.39
CA ARG A 108 1.82 0.41 -7.78
C ARG A 108 0.97 1.65 -7.53
N PHE A 109 0.00 1.94 -8.40
CA PHE A 109 -0.83 3.13 -8.27
C PHE A 109 -1.74 3.09 -7.06
N HIS A 110 -2.10 4.28 -6.57
CA HIS A 110 -2.93 4.42 -5.37
C HIS A 110 -4.43 4.34 -5.71
N PRO A 111 -5.16 3.30 -5.29
CA PRO A 111 -6.54 3.06 -5.75
C PRO A 111 -7.56 4.07 -5.22
N LEU A 112 -7.31 4.71 -4.06
CA LEU A 112 -8.21 5.73 -3.52
C LEU A 112 -8.01 7.10 -4.18
N LEU A 113 -6.80 7.40 -4.64
CA LEU A 113 -6.47 8.64 -5.34
C LEU A 113 -6.71 8.57 -6.85
N ASP A 114 -6.93 7.35 -7.38
CA ASP A 114 -7.07 7.09 -8.83
C ASP A 114 -5.98 7.73 -9.70
N ASN A 115 -4.77 7.81 -9.13
CA ASN A 115 -3.65 8.52 -9.77
C ASN A 115 -3.09 7.81 -11.02
N ALA A 116 -3.56 6.59 -11.33
CA ALA A 116 -3.27 5.94 -12.61
C ALA A 116 -3.84 6.73 -13.79
N SER A 117 -5.03 7.31 -13.63
CA SER A 117 -5.72 8.09 -14.66
C SER A 117 -4.93 9.34 -15.08
N LEU A 118 -4.12 9.91 -14.16
CA LEU A 118 -3.26 11.05 -14.45
C LEU A 118 -2.10 10.72 -15.42
N CYS A 119 -1.75 9.45 -15.56
CA CYS A 119 -0.49 9.00 -16.13
C CYS A 119 -0.62 8.23 -17.44
N GLU A 120 -1.83 7.95 -17.92
CA GLU A 120 -2.11 7.03 -19.03
C GLU A 120 -1.40 7.37 -20.35
N LYS A 121 -1.03 8.64 -20.56
CA LYS A 121 -0.32 9.07 -21.77
C LYS A 121 1.19 8.76 -21.73
N GLN A 122 1.82 8.71 -20.55
CA GLN A 122 3.26 8.56 -20.39
C GLN A 122 3.65 7.19 -19.82
N ILE A 123 2.78 6.60 -19.00
CA ILE A 123 3.07 5.34 -18.29
C ILE A 123 2.11 4.26 -18.81
N THR A 124 2.66 3.13 -19.23
CA THR A 124 1.82 1.99 -19.60
C THR A 124 1.20 1.40 -18.35
N THR A 125 -0.12 1.56 -18.21
CA THR A 125 -0.90 1.12 -17.05
C THR A 125 -1.64 -0.20 -17.34
N PHE A 126 -1.73 -1.04 -16.31
CA PHE A 126 -2.46 -2.31 -16.38
C PHE A 126 -3.39 -2.42 -15.18
N PHE A 127 -4.64 -2.73 -15.41
CA PHE A 127 -5.55 -3.12 -14.34
C PHE A 127 -5.03 -4.42 -13.71
N ASP A 128 -4.81 -4.41 -12.40
CA ASP A 128 -4.36 -5.58 -11.69
C ASP A 128 -5.52 -6.29 -10.98
N ARG A 129 -6.24 -5.58 -10.11
CA ARG A 129 -7.37 -6.13 -9.36
C ARG A 129 -8.28 -5.05 -8.77
N ASN A 130 -9.44 -5.48 -8.27
CA ASN A 130 -10.26 -4.62 -7.42
C ASN A 130 -9.79 -4.69 -5.97
N THR A 131 -9.89 -3.56 -5.28
CA THR A 131 -9.73 -3.43 -3.84
C THR A 131 -11.03 -2.93 -3.23
N VAL A 132 -11.16 -2.99 -1.91
CA VAL A 132 -12.39 -2.62 -1.19
C VAL A 132 -12.09 -1.49 -0.23
N ALA A 133 -12.97 -0.49 -0.16
CA ALA A 133 -12.93 0.57 0.83
C ALA A 133 -14.28 0.73 1.54
N ILE A 134 -14.24 0.99 2.85
CA ILE A 134 -15.41 1.32 3.66
C ILE A 134 -15.47 2.84 3.78
N LYS A 135 -16.63 3.47 3.51
CA LYS A 135 -16.85 4.88 3.84
C LYS A 135 -17.07 4.98 5.35
N THR A 136 -16.18 5.68 6.04
CA THR A 136 -16.17 5.81 7.52
C THR A 136 -16.67 7.15 8.01
N ASN A 137 -16.92 8.11 7.12
CA ASN A 137 -17.46 9.43 7.40
C ASN A 137 -19.02 9.46 7.44
N LEU A 138 -19.63 8.33 7.70
CA LEU A 138 -21.09 8.16 7.83
C LEU A 138 -21.45 7.74 9.27
N PRO A 139 -22.69 7.96 9.72
CA PRO A 139 -23.16 7.42 10.98
C PRO A 139 -22.99 5.90 11.06
N GLU A 140 -22.66 5.38 12.24
CA GLU A 140 -22.47 3.93 12.47
C GLU A 140 -23.64 3.09 11.94
N ALA A 141 -24.89 3.55 12.17
CA ALA A 141 -26.08 2.85 11.73
C ALA A 141 -26.16 2.73 10.19
N GLU A 142 -25.72 3.76 9.45
CA GLU A 142 -25.67 3.72 7.98
C GLU A 142 -24.56 2.80 7.48
N ILE A 143 -23.35 2.88 8.06
CA ILE A 143 -22.26 1.96 7.71
C ILE A 143 -22.73 0.51 7.92
N TRP A 144 -23.35 0.25 9.06
CA TRP A 144 -23.86 -1.07 9.41
C TRP A 144 -24.95 -1.58 8.46
N ALA A 145 -25.93 -0.74 8.14
CA ALA A 145 -27.08 -1.14 7.34
C ALA A 145 -26.72 -1.29 5.85
N ASP A 146 -25.99 -0.32 5.30
CA ASP A 146 -25.85 -0.13 3.86
C ASP A 146 -24.56 -0.72 3.29
N GLN A 147 -23.48 -0.78 4.08
CA GLN A 147 -22.20 -1.30 3.59
C GLN A 147 -21.96 -2.75 4.02
N ILE A 148 -22.25 -3.09 5.29
CA ILE A 148 -21.96 -4.44 5.81
C ILE A 148 -23.04 -5.43 5.37
N THR A 149 -22.69 -6.50 4.69
CA THR A 149 -23.63 -7.54 4.28
C THR A 149 -24.29 -8.22 5.50
N SER A 150 -25.55 -8.71 5.35
CA SER A 150 -26.26 -9.39 6.44
C SER A 150 -25.49 -10.58 7.00
N LYS A 151 -24.82 -11.36 6.12
CA LYS A 151 -23.95 -12.47 6.53
C LYS A 151 -22.80 -11.99 7.43
N ASN A 152 -22.15 -10.89 7.06
CA ASN A 152 -21.04 -10.34 7.85
C ASN A 152 -21.53 -9.73 9.18
N ARG A 153 -22.67 -9.04 9.17
CA ARG A 153 -23.31 -8.58 10.43
C ARG A 153 -23.55 -9.73 11.42
N ASN A 154 -23.99 -10.88 10.91
CA ASN A 154 -24.17 -12.07 11.76
C ASN A 154 -22.84 -12.61 12.29
N MET A 155 -21.77 -12.55 11.51
CA MET A 155 -20.43 -12.94 11.98
C MET A 155 -19.88 -11.99 13.04
N ILE A 156 -20.09 -10.67 12.89
CA ILE A 156 -19.70 -9.68 13.89
C ILE A 156 -20.46 -9.92 15.20
N ARG A 157 -21.79 -10.10 15.14
CA ARG A 157 -22.61 -10.43 16.34
C ARG A 157 -22.18 -11.76 16.98
N LYS A 158 -21.78 -12.75 16.16
CA LYS A 158 -21.22 -14.01 16.68
C LYS A 158 -19.94 -13.74 17.48
N ALA A 159 -19.03 -12.91 16.97
CA ALA A 159 -17.81 -12.54 17.67
C ALA A 159 -18.12 -11.84 19.03
N GLU A 160 -19.05 -10.90 19.01
CA GLU A 160 -19.51 -10.20 20.23
C GLU A 160 -20.16 -11.16 21.23
N LYS A 161 -21.01 -12.10 20.76
CA LYS A 161 -21.64 -13.14 21.62
C LYS A 161 -20.62 -14.10 22.23
N ASN A 162 -19.49 -14.32 21.57
CA ASN A 162 -18.37 -15.10 22.09
C ASN A 162 -17.44 -14.25 22.98
N GLU A 163 -17.86 -13.06 23.39
CA GLU A 163 -17.14 -12.17 24.32
C GLU A 163 -15.75 -11.81 23.83
N LEU A 164 -15.57 -11.67 22.50
CA LEU A 164 -14.33 -11.16 21.96
C LEU A 164 -14.19 -9.67 22.25
N VAL A 165 -13.03 -9.28 22.77
CA VAL A 165 -12.74 -7.89 23.16
C VAL A 165 -11.80 -7.26 22.14
N TYR A 166 -12.28 -6.19 21.48
CA TYR A 166 -11.46 -5.34 20.61
C TYR A 166 -10.83 -4.20 21.40
N LYS A 167 -9.58 -3.86 21.07
CA LYS A 167 -8.89 -2.66 21.55
C LYS A 167 -8.05 -2.05 20.42
N ALA A 168 -8.09 -0.71 20.28
CA ALA A 168 -7.13 0.04 19.51
C ALA A 168 -5.98 0.47 20.45
N GLU A 169 -4.76 0.04 20.15
CA GLU A 169 -3.57 0.31 20.95
C GLU A 169 -2.67 1.30 20.19
N TYR A 170 -2.73 2.56 20.59
CA TYR A 170 -1.88 3.64 20.03
C TYR A 170 -0.47 3.62 20.60
N ASP A 171 -0.29 2.96 21.75
CA ASP A 171 0.98 2.72 22.42
C ASP A 171 1.67 1.43 21.96
N PHE A 172 1.01 0.65 21.08
CA PHE A 172 1.51 -0.63 20.57
C PHE A 172 1.91 -1.63 21.66
N ALA A 173 1.23 -1.61 22.81
CA ALA A 173 1.59 -2.42 23.97
C ALA A 173 1.69 -3.94 23.67
N SER A 174 0.90 -4.43 22.71
CA SER A 174 0.89 -5.87 22.31
C SER A 174 1.73 -6.15 21.05
N ILE A 175 2.70 -5.31 20.68
CA ILE A 175 3.42 -5.44 19.41
C ILE A 175 4.20 -6.77 19.30
N ASP A 176 4.82 -7.26 20.37
CA ASP A 176 5.60 -8.51 20.37
C ASP A 176 4.68 -9.73 20.19
N GLU A 177 3.50 -9.73 20.84
CA GLU A 177 2.48 -10.75 20.61
C GLU A 177 2.00 -10.72 19.15
N PHE A 178 1.78 -9.51 18.60
CA PHE A 178 1.38 -9.33 17.20
C PHE A 178 2.44 -9.87 16.23
N ILE A 179 3.73 -9.54 16.42
CA ILE A 179 4.82 -10.01 15.56
C ILE A 179 4.84 -11.55 15.52
N THR A 180 4.69 -12.18 16.68
CA THR A 180 4.60 -13.65 16.77
C THR A 180 3.41 -14.18 15.97
N LEU A 181 2.23 -13.62 16.19
CA LEU A 181 0.98 -14.02 15.53
C LEU A 181 1.03 -13.80 14.01
N TYR A 182 1.61 -12.69 13.58
CA TYR A 182 1.82 -12.36 12.17
C TYR A 182 2.76 -13.36 11.49
N ASN A 183 3.92 -13.64 12.09
CA ASN A 183 4.89 -14.59 11.54
C ASN A 183 4.32 -16.00 11.45
N ASP A 184 3.54 -16.44 12.45
CA ASP A 184 2.85 -17.74 12.40
C ASP A 184 1.81 -17.79 11.28
N THR A 185 1.10 -16.69 11.07
CA THR A 185 0.15 -16.54 9.94
C THR A 185 0.87 -16.63 8.61
N MET A 186 2.00 -15.93 8.43
CA MET A 186 2.79 -15.97 7.19
C MET A 186 3.40 -17.35 6.93
N ARG A 187 3.91 -18.05 7.96
CA ARG A 187 4.39 -19.45 7.84
C ARG A 187 3.27 -20.39 7.39
N ARG A 188 2.10 -20.30 8.02
CA ARG A 188 0.92 -21.10 7.67
C ARG A 188 0.46 -20.88 6.23
N LEU A 189 0.53 -19.63 5.75
CA LEU A 189 0.17 -19.24 4.39
C LEU A 189 1.27 -19.55 3.36
N LYS A 190 2.45 -20.03 3.80
CA LYS A 190 3.64 -20.25 2.95
C LYS A 190 4.00 -18.99 2.15
N ALA A 191 3.93 -17.83 2.83
CA ALA A 191 4.27 -16.55 2.25
C ALA A 191 5.75 -16.50 1.85
N GLU A 192 6.07 -15.71 0.81
CA GLU A 192 7.46 -15.47 0.40
C GLU A 192 8.23 -14.69 1.48
N ASP A 193 9.57 -14.80 1.49
CA ASP A 193 10.45 -14.20 2.50
C ASP A 193 10.27 -12.67 2.63
N PHE A 194 9.87 -12.01 1.56
CA PHE A 194 9.56 -10.59 1.53
C PHE A 194 8.50 -10.16 2.57
N TYR A 195 7.61 -11.07 2.98
CA TYR A 195 6.58 -10.78 3.99
C TYR A 195 7.05 -10.95 5.43
N PHE A 196 8.29 -11.37 5.67
CA PHE A 196 8.85 -11.51 7.02
C PHE A 196 9.68 -10.28 7.37
N PHE A 197 9.04 -9.33 8.03
CA PHE A 197 9.69 -8.09 8.47
C PHE A 197 10.55 -8.34 9.71
N ASN A 198 11.71 -7.68 9.77
CA ASN A 198 12.60 -7.75 10.91
C ASN A 198 12.17 -6.80 12.04
N ASN A 199 12.77 -6.94 13.23
CA ASN A 199 12.46 -6.11 14.40
C ASN A 199 12.70 -4.61 14.14
N ASN A 200 13.69 -4.25 13.33
CA ASN A 200 13.95 -2.86 12.98
C ASN A 200 12.81 -2.22 12.19
N TYR A 201 12.14 -2.99 11.32
CA TYR A 201 10.96 -2.52 10.63
C TYR A 201 9.86 -2.10 11.62
N TYR A 202 9.52 -2.98 12.58
CA TYR A 202 8.47 -2.68 13.56
C TYR A 202 8.84 -1.53 14.48
N LYS A 203 10.10 -1.47 14.93
CA LYS A 203 10.60 -0.35 15.72
C LYS A 203 10.50 0.97 14.96
N ASN A 204 11.02 1.02 13.75
CA ASN A 204 10.93 2.20 12.89
C ASN A 204 9.47 2.58 12.57
N PHE A 205 8.60 1.59 12.38
CA PHE A 205 7.18 1.83 12.16
C PHE A 205 6.56 2.53 13.37
N ILE A 206 6.75 2.00 14.56
CA ILE A 206 6.21 2.59 15.79
C ILE A 206 6.76 4.00 16.00
N ASP A 207 8.07 4.18 15.91
CA ASP A 207 8.73 5.47 16.19
C ASP A 207 8.27 6.57 15.21
N LYS A 208 8.11 6.22 13.93
CA LYS A 208 7.82 7.19 12.87
C LYS A 208 6.32 7.45 12.63
N PHE A 209 5.44 6.53 13.06
CA PHE A 209 4.00 6.64 12.80
C PHE A 209 3.16 6.90 14.05
N GLN A 210 3.75 7.41 15.13
CA GLN A 210 2.99 7.91 16.28
C GLN A 210 1.94 8.95 15.83
N GLY A 211 0.68 8.74 16.25
CA GLY A 211 -0.44 9.59 15.83
C GLY A 211 -0.91 9.39 14.37
N LYS A 212 -0.32 8.42 13.64
CA LYS A 212 -0.72 8.05 12.27
C LYS A 212 -0.94 6.54 12.10
N ALA A 213 -0.76 5.76 13.17
CA ALA A 213 -0.98 4.32 13.17
C ALA A 213 -1.40 3.83 14.56
N PHE A 214 -1.97 2.64 14.59
CA PHE A 214 -2.27 1.91 15.82
C PHE A 214 -2.31 0.40 15.56
N LEU A 215 -2.18 -0.39 16.62
CA LEU A 215 -2.41 -1.81 16.61
C LEU A 215 -3.85 -2.10 17.04
N GLY A 216 -4.67 -2.63 16.14
CA GLY A 216 -5.98 -3.18 16.51
C GLY A 216 -5.81 -4.61 17.00
N THR A 217 -6.33 -4.92 18.19
CA THR A 217 -6.25 -6.24 18.81
C THR A 217 -7.62 -6.82 19.08
N VAL A 218 -7.77 -8.14 18.97
CA VAL A 218 -8.96 -8.88 19.40
C VAL A 218 -8.50 -10.03 20.29
N ARG A 219 -9.05 -10.07 21.51
CA ARG A 219 -8.73 -11.07 22.53
C ARG A 219 -9.93 -11.93 22.90
N LYS A 220 -9.66 -13.17 23.27
CA LYS A 220 -10.62 -14.08 23.94
C LYS A 220 -9.98 -14.51 25.27
N GLU A 221 -10.67 -14.21 26.38
CA GLU A 221 -10.19 -14.56 27.74
C GLU A 221 -8.75 -14.08 28.00
N GLY A 222 -8.43 -12.87 27.56
CA GLY A 222 -7.10 -12.26 27.68
C GLY A 222 -6.07 -12.69 26.62
N LYS A 223 -6.28 -13.80 25.91
CA LYS A 223 -5.36 -14.27 24.85
C LYS A 223 -5.56 -13.50 23.56
N LEU A 224 -4.49 -13.02 22.95
CA LEU A 224 -4.51 -12.39 21.63
C LEU A 224 -4.78 -13.45 20.55
N ILE A 225 -5.88 -13.29 19.81
CA ILE A 225 -6.28 -14.24 18.76
C ILE A 225 -6.31 -13.64 17.35
N CYS A 226 -6.38 -12.32 17.25
CA CYS A 226 -6.28 -11.60 15.98
C CYS A 226 -5.76 -10.20 16.25
N ALA A 227 -4.88 -9.70 15.40
CA ALA A 227 -4.41 -8.32 15.47
C ALA A 227 -3.95 -7.83 14.10
N ALA A 228 -4.00 -6.51 13.91
CA ALA A 228 -3.49 -5.89 12.70
C ALA A 228 -2.93 -4.49 12.96
N LEU A 229 -1.90 -4.12 12.18
CA LEU A 229 -1.43 -2.75 12.07
C LEU A 229 -2.33 -1.97 11.11
N PHE A 230 -2.80 -0.83 11.59
CA PHE A 230 -3.56 0.14 10.82
C PHE A 230 -2.79 1.45 10.72
N MET A 231 -2.85 2.06 9.54
CA MET A 231 -2.23 3.36 9.27
C MET A 231 -3.30 4.32 8.78
N TYR A 232 -3.13 5.61 9.06
CA TYR A 232 -4.04 6.63 8.54
C TYR A 232 -3.33 7.97 8.33
N SER A 233 -3.80 8.72 7.35
CA SER A 233 -3.36 10.08 7.10
C SER A 233 -4.48 10.85 6.40
N GLY A 234 -4.86 12.02 6.95
CA GLY A 234 -5.92 12.84 6.37
C GLY A 234 -7.22 12.07 6.18
N ASN A 235 -7.64 11.92 4.93
CA ASN A 235 -8.93 11.29 4.59
C ASN A 235 -8.89 9.75 4.55
N TYR A 236 -7.71 9.12 4.62
CA TYR A 236 -7.55 7.71 4.28
C TYR A 236 -6.95 6.89 5.42
N GLY A 237 -7.50 5.70 5.61
CA GLY A 237 -6.99 4.69 6.56
C GLY A 237 -6.75 3.36 5.85
N HIS A 238 -5.80 2.58 6.32
CA HIS A 238 -5.34 1.35 5.65
C HIS A 238 -5.17 0.18 6.60
N TYR A 239 -5.64 -0.97 6.15
CA TYR A 239 -5.37 -2.29 6.71
C TYR A 239 -4.01 -2.76 6.17
N HIS A 240 -2.99 -2.74 7.03
CA HIS A 240 -1.60 -2.91 6.59
C HIS A 240 -1.09 -4.34 6.74
N LEU A 241 -0.84 -4.81 7.96
CA LEU A 241 -0.39 -6.17 8.26
C LEU A 241 -1.35 -6.84 9.24
N GLU A 242 -1.65 -8.13 9.04
CA GLU A 242 -2.60 -8.87 9.88
C GLU A 242 -2.08 -10.25 10.24
N GLY A 243 -2.27 -10.63 11.50
CA GLY A 243 -2.07 -11.99 11.99
C GLY A 243 -3.27 -12.51 12.77
N SER A 244 -3.58 -13.79 12.57
CA SER A 244 -4.69 -14.44 13.25
C SER A 244 -4.40 -15.90 13.61
N ASN A 245 -4.83 -16.29 14.81
CA ASN A 245 -4.71 -17.65 15.29
C ASN A 245 -5.79 -18.54 14.63
N HIS A 246 -5.35 -19.54 13.89
CA HIS A 246 -6.24 -20.43 13.15
C HIS A 246 -7.19 -21.24 14.04
N ASP A 247 -6.76 -21.60 15.24
CA ASP A 247 -7.58 -22.39 16.19
C ASP A 247 -8.86 -21.65 16.59
N TYR A 248 -8.87 -20.31 16.49
CA TYR A 248 -9.99 -19.43 16.79
C TYR A 248 -10.71 -18.91 15.55
N SER A 249 -10.43 -19.46 14.36
CA SER A 249 -11.00 -19.00 13.08
C SER A 249 -12.52 -19.03 13.03
N ASN A 250 -13.14 -19.95 13.79
CA ASN A 250 -14.60 -20.09 13.90
C ASN A 250 -15.26 -18.98 14.74
N LEU A 251 -14.51 -18.16 15.49
CA LEU A 251 -15.02 -17.09 16.35
C LEU A 251 -15.24 -15.75 15.64
N ALA A 252 -14.85 -15.66 14.35
CA ALA A 252 -15.01 -14.45 13.52
C ALA A 252 -14.27 -13.21 14.05
N ALA A 253 -13.07 -13.39 14.64
CA ALA A 253 -12.27 -12.31 15.20
C ALA A 253 -11.92 -11.23 14.16
N ASN A 254 -11.55 -11.61 12.92
CA ASN A 254 -11.26 -10.67 11.84
C ASN A 254 -12.47 -9.82 11.43
N ASN A 255 -13.69 -10.37 11.55
CA ASN A 255 -14.90 -9.61 11.25
C ASN A 255 -15.10 -8.51 12.28
N LEU A 256 -14.91 -8.81 13.59
CA LEU A 256 -14.98 -7.85 14.66
C LEU A 256 -13.86 -6.80 14.55
N LEU A 257 -12.62 -7.24 14.31
CA LEU A 257 -11.45 -6.37 14.15
C LEU A 257 -11.71 -5.28 13.11
N LEU A 258 -12.07 -5.66 11.88
CA LEU A 258 -12.27 -4.69 10.79
C LEU A 258 -13.50 -3.79 11.03
N TRP A 259 -14.58 -4.31 11.60
CA TRP A 259 -15.75 -3.51 11.95
C TRP A 259 -15.41 -2.43 12.99
N LYS A 260 -14.81 -2.82 14.11
CA LYS A 260 -14.46 -1.87 15.18
C LYS A 260 -13.39 -0.88 14.73
N THR A 261 -12.45 -1.30 13.88
CA THR A 261 -11.46 -0.41 13.26
C THR A 261 -12.10 0.61 12.32
N ALA A 262 -13.12 0.21 11.53
CA ALA A 262 -13.84 1.18 10.68
C ALA A 262 -14.47 2.30 11.51
N LEU A 263 -15.07 1.96 12.66
CA LEU A 263 -15.65 2.94 13.57
C LEU A 263 -14.57 3.81 14.23
N GLU A 264 -13.44 3.21 14.61
CA GLU A 264 -12.33 3.95 15.23
C GLU A 264 -11.72 4.96 14.26
N LEU A 265 -11.47 4.55 13.01
CA LEU A 265 -10.98 5.45 11.96
C LEU A 265 -11.97 6.58 11.65
N GLY A 266 -13.28 6.30 11.68
CA GLY A 266 -14.31 7.33 11.53
C GLY A 266 -14.23 8.40 12.63
N LYS A 267 -14.00 8.01 13.90
CA LYS A 267 -13.78 8.95 15.02
C LYS A 267 -12.52 9.81 14.83
N LEU A 268 -11.50 9.26 14.18
CA LEU A 268 -10.27 9.98 13.83
C LEU A 268 -10.42 10.91 12.61
N GLY A 269 -11.62 11.01 12.02
CA GLY A 269 -11.91 11.86 10.87
C GLY A 269 -11.52 11.26 9.51
N VAL A 270 -11.14 9.99 9.47
CA VAL A 270 -10.88 9.26 8.21
C VAL A 270 -12.20 9.11 7.45
N LYS A 271 -12.17 9.37 6.14
CA LYS A 271 -13.36 9.27 5.27
C LYS A 271 -13.48 7.91 4.58
N GLU A 272 -12.36 7.29 4.21
CA GLU A 272 -12.34 5.97 3.56
C GLU A 272 -11.31 5.06 4.24
N PHE A 273 -11.75 3.89 4.68
CA PHE A 273 -10.90 2.82 5.20
C PHE A 273 -10.67 1.76 4.13
N HIS A 274 -9.45 1.68 3.62
CA HIS A 274 -9.04 0.78 2.57
C HIS A 274 -8.63 -0.58 3.12
N LEU A 275 -9.35 -1.62 2.72
CA LEU A 275 -9.09 -3.00 3.11
C LEU A 275 -8.07 -3.72 2.20
N GLY A 276 -7.71 -3.08 1.08
CA GLY A 276 -6.91 -3.73 0.03
C GLY A 276 -7.69 -4.74 -0.81
N GLY A 277 -6.99 -5.46 -1.63
CA GLY A 277 -7.56 -6.46 -2.56
C GLY A 277 -7.48 -7.91 -2.07
N GLY A 278 -7.73 -8.83 -2.99
CA GLY A 278 -7.43 -10.26 -2.83
C GLY A 278 -5.94 -10.56 -3.02
N TYR A 279 -5.55 -11.83 -2.91
CA TYR A 279 -4.17 -12.26 -3.12
C TYR A 279 -3.78 -12.40 -4.61
N ASN A 280 -4.74 -12.37 -5.52
CA ASN A 280 -4.54 -12.35 -6.98
C ASN A 280 -5.67 -11.59 -7.68
N SER A 281 -5.64 -11.54 -9.01
CA SER A 281 -6.65 -10.87 -9.86
C SER A 281 -7.97 -11.66 -10.02
N ASP A 282 -8.07 -12.89 -9.51
CA ASP A 282 -9.30 -13.68 -9.60
C ASP A 282 -10.40 -13.04 -8.75
N THR A 283 -11.51 -12.70 -9.41
CA THR A 283 -12.69 -12.12 -8.75
C THR A 283 -13.39 -13.09 -7.78
N ASN A 284 -13.13 -14.39 -7.91
CA ASN A 284 -13.64 -15.44 -7.02
C ASN A 284 -12.77 -15.70 -5.78
N ASN A 285 -11.68 -15.01 -5.65
CA ASN A 285 -10.76 -15.04 -4.54
C ASN A 285 -11.48 -14.87 -3.19
N SER A 286 -11.24 -15.80 -2.24
CA SER A 286 -11.92 -15.84 -0.95
C SER A 286 -11.63 -14.60 -0.09
N LEU A 287 -10.40 -14.06 -0.14
CA LEU A 287 -10.02 -12.87 0.59
C LEU A 287 -10.75 -11.63 0.05
N LEU A 288 -10.88 -11.50 -1.27
CA LEU A 288 -11.66 -10.42 -1.86
C LEU A 288 -13.14 -10.53 -1.48
N LYS A 289 -13.72 -11.75 -1.51
CA LYS A 289 -15.10 -11.98 -1.06
C LYS A 289 -15.30 -11.62 0.40
N PHE A 290 -14.34 -11.94 1.26
CA PHE A 290 -14.36 -11.54 2.67
C PHE A 290 -14.38 -10.01 2.80
N LYS A 291 -13.47 -9.30 2.13
CA LYS A 291 -13.41 -7.84 2.17
C LYS A 291 -14.68 -7.18 1.60
N LYS A 292 -15.22 -7.70 0.50
CA LYS A 292 -16.50 -7.25 -0.08
C LYS A 292 -17.70 -7.43 0.85
N SER A 293 -17.61 -8.30 1.86
CA SER A 293 -18.67 -8.41 2.87
C SER A 293 -18.79 -7.18 3.78
N PHE A 294 -17.75 -6.32 3.81
CA PHE A 294 -17.75 -5.06 4.55
C PHE A 294 -18.20 -3.86 3.71
N SER A 295 -18.03 -3.90 2.40
CA SER A 295 -18.43 -2.80 1.53
C SER A 295 -18.42 -3.21 0.05
N ASN A 296 -19.37 -2.69 -0.71
CA ASN A 296 -19.38 -2.80 -2.18
C ASN A 296 -18.65 -1.64 -2.88
N ASN A 297 -18.03 -0.72 -2.13
CA ASN A 297 -17.23 0.37 -2.69
C ASN A 297 -15.90 -0.18 -3.21
N LEU A 298 -15.90 -0.58 -4.48
CA LEU A 298 -14.73 -1.13 -5.15
C LEU A 298 -13.87 -0.01 -5.73
N LYS A 299 -12.56 -0.15 -5.53
CA LYS A 299 -11.54 0.73 -6.12
C LYS A 299 -10.68 -0.09 -7.06
N LYS A 300 -10.36 0.46 -8.22
CA LYS A 300 -9.50 -0.20 -9.20
C LYS A 300 -8.04 0.00 -8.81
N PHE A 301 -7.31 -1.10 -8.69
CA PHE A 301 -5.86 -1.05 -8.50
C PHE A 301 -5.16 -1.30 -9.83
N TYR A 302 -4.28 -0.39 -10.18
CA TYR A 302 -3.47 -0.45 -11.39
C TYR A 302 -2.00 -0.57 -11.03
N ILE A 303 -1.24 -1.23 -11.91
CA ILE A 303 0.22 -1.22 -11.92
C ILE A 303 0.71 -0.51 -13.18
N GLY A 304 1.89 0.11 -13.09
CA GLY A 304 2.51 0.85 -14.18
C GLY A 304 3.89 0.33 -14.52
N LYS A 305 4.21 0.39 -15.82
CA LYS A 305 5.55 0.16 -16.36
C LYS A 305 6.00 1.43 -17.07
N TRP A 306 7.06 2.05 -16.58
CA TRP A 306 7.63 3.25 -17.15
C TRP A 306 9.05 2.96 -17.64
N ILE A 307 9.29 2.95 -18.94
CA ILE A 307 10.58 2.60 -19.54
C ILE A 307 11.22 3.87 -20.09
N PHE A 308 12.42 4.20 -19.61
CA PHE A 308 13.18 5.40 -19.99
C PHE A 308 14.28 5.06 -21.01
N ASN A 309 14.89 3.86 -20.87
CA ASN A 309 15.95 3.37 -21.77
C ASN A 309 15.60 1.97 -22.28
N PRO A 310 14.85 1.85 -23.41
CA PRO A 310 14.43 0.57 -23.95
C PRO A 310 15.58 -0.36 -24.32
N ASN A 311 16.67 0.20 -24.87
CA ASN A 311 17.84 -0.59 -25.31
C ASN A 311 18.52 -1.27 -24.12
N LYS A 312 18.84 -0.49 -23.06
CA LYS A 312 19.46 -1.04 -21.85
C LYS A 312 18.52 -2.01 -21.12
N TYR A 313 17.22 -1.71 -21.10
CA TYR A 313 16.21 -2.63 -20.54
C TYR A 313 16.22 -4.00 -21.25
N MET A 314 16.22 -4.01 -22.57
CA MET A 314 16.25 -5.25 -23.37
C MET A 314 17.55 -6.00 -23.20
N GLU A 315 18.69 -5.30 -23.14
CA GLU A 315 20.01 -5.88 -22.85
C GLU A 315 20.01 -6.63 -21.51
N LEU A 316 19.60 -5.96 -20.43
CA LEU A 316 19.54 -6.56 -19.09
C LEU A 316 18.60 -7.77 -19.04
N LYS A 317 17.43 -7.65 -19.65
CA LYS A 317 16.45 -8.74 -19.68
C LYS A 317 16.98 -9.95 -20.46
N LYS A 318 17.65 -9.73 -21.58
CA LYS A 318 18.25 -10.78 -22.39
C LYS A 318 19.37 -11.48 -21.61
N SER A 319 20.34 -10.72 -21.09
CA SER A 319 21.46 -11.26 -20.31
C SER A 319 20.96 -12.07 -19.09
N TRP A 320 19.95 -11.57 -18.39
CA TRP A 320 19.34 -12.30 -17.29
C TRP A 320 18.66 -13.61 -17.74
N SER A 321 17.92 -13.59 -18.85
CA SER A 321 17.22 -14.79 -19.35
C SER A 321 18.19 -15.88 -19.85
N GLU A 322 19.33 -15.48 -20.40
CA GLU A 322 20.40 -16.40 -20.78
C GLU A 322 21.14 -17.01 -19.58
N LYS A 323 21.32 -16.19 -18.52
CA LYS A 323 22.00 -16.63 -17.29
C LYS A 323 21.15 -17.51 -16.39
N TYR A 324 19.80 -17.28 -16.37
CA TYR A 324 18.86 -17.95 -15.47
C TYR A 324 17.64 -18.50 -16.23
N PRO A 325 17.81 -19.41 -17.20
CA PRO A 325 16.72 -19.91 -18.02
C PRO A 325 15.60 -20.58 -17.22
N GLU A 326 15.93 -21.19 -16.08
CA GLU A 326 14.97 -21.83 -15.17
C GLU A 326 14.03 -20.84 -14.48
N LYS A 327 14.44 -19.56 -14.34
CA LYS A 327 13.64 -18.50 -13.73
C LYS A 327 12.71 -17.79 -14.70
N VAL A 328 12.92 -17.94 -16.01
CA VAL A 328 12.19 -17.20 -17.05
C VAL A 328 10.68 -17.46 -16.97
N ASN A 329 10.26 -18.70 -16.76
CA ASN A 329 8.83 -19.04 -16.65
C ASN A 329 8.16 -18.34 -15.46
N LYS A 330 8.87 -18.20 -14.32
CA LYS A 330 8.31 -17.60 -13.10
C LYS A 330 8.35 -16.08 -13.13
N TYR A 331 9.46 -15.48 -13.54
CA TYR A 331 9.73 -14.05 -13.37
C TYR A 331 9.79 -13.24 -14.67
N GLY A 332 9.94 -13.88 -15.84
CA GLY A 332 10.20 -13.19 -17.13
C GLY A 332 9.10 -12.21 -17.57
N ARG A 333 7.89 -12.28 -17.00
CA ARG A 333 6.80 -11.32 -17.25
C ARG A 333 6.88 -10.07 -16.40
N LEU A 334 7.69 -10.10 -15.32
CA LEU A 334 7.87 -8.93 -14.44
C LEU A 334 8.74 -7.89 -15.14
N LEU A 335 8.45 -6.61 -14.91
CA LEU A 335 9.27 -5.52 -15.45
C LEU A 335 10.72 -5.64 -14.94
N LEU A 336 10.89 -5.84 -13.66
CA LEU A 336 12.18 -5.92 -12.97
C LEU A 336 12.66 -7.38 -12.82
N CYS A 337 12.40 -8.25 -13.83
CA CYS A 337 12.72 -9.69 -13.78
C CYS A 337 14.21 -9.96 -13.49
N TYR A 338 15.09 -9.09 -13.95
CA TYR A 338 16.53 -9.20 -13.76
C TYR A 338 17.01 -8.96 -12.31
N ARG A 339 16.10 -8.64 -11.39
CA ARG A 339 16.38 -8.56 -9.96
C ARG A 339 16.22 -9.90 -9.20
N TYR A 340 15.74 -10.97 -9.90
CA TYR A 340 15.40 -12.26 -9.30
C TYR A 340 16.41 -13.37 -9.60
#